data_c8af93b84f7bcc85ee02960c3348dfd5
#
_entry.id   c8af93b84f7bcc85ee02960c3348dfd5
#
_cell.length_a   1.000
_cell.length_b   1.000
_cell.length_c   1.000
_cell.angle_alpha   90.00
_cell.angle_beta   90.00
_cell.angle_gamma   90.00
#
_symmetry.space_group_name_H-M   'P 1'
#
loop_
_entity.id
_entity.type
_entity.pdbx_description
1 polymer ?
#
loop_
_entity_poly.entity_id
_entity_poly.type
_entity_poly.pdbx_seq_one_letter_code
_entity_poly.pdbx_strand_id
1 'polypeptide(L)'
;MADLNSGDGSVPENSDPAAHTLPKMVGIVTGPRWSICPFSKNTNGAAGTMSHTDEFPTLADTCDFLKSLEKPSVAQLLADAKRAGTVAVQARSGVGSHAQMVDLLSKIENEASPDILTITIDSYSRLCMFDDAHRILHTNPGELNGYPLVAHGWRRGRELNRITKQPLDIRHGSPVADRLFETAIASGITSFEGGGVSYNLPYAKRVPLEASIGSWRKIDRLCGELAGRGIIVSREMFGTLTAVLIPPSTSLAISFLEAISAARDGVQCLLIAYPQGGNALQDIAALRSIDVLARRYLPSGPPVYPVLHQYMGPFPRDRARASALILLGGLVAKLGGATKVVTKTYEEAFGIPTAEANIDGIRLTRCALARMFDFIELDKSAIAEEMHWIEREVAELIDPIVGATDLHGAIIEAFNEGRLDVPFSPSIYTRKEVMSVRDPQGAIRYLSCDKLPFSENTRRRNREMLRETAAPQEQFRDILSSIYFLGDKSDEYQP
;
A
#
# COMPACT_ATOMS: atom_id res chain seq x y z
N MET A 1 57.25 27.19 16.16
CA MET A 1 57.26 28.61 15.78
C MET A 1 55.97 28.93 15.12
N ALA A 2 55.25 29.74 15.82
CA ALA A 2 54.15 30.67 15.55
C ALA A 2 52.83 30.04 15.08
N ASP A 3 51.84 29.91 15.92
CA ASP A 3 50.86 30.89 16.46
C ASP A 3 50.14 31.73 15.43
N LEU A 4 48.82 31.57 15.43
CA LEU A 4 47.75 32.59 15.41
C LEU A 4 46.43 31.92 15.08
N ASN A 5 45.55 31.72 16.01
CA ASN A 5 44.60 32.63 16.69
C ASN A 5 43.19 32.57 16.07
N SER A 6 42.27 32.02 16.83
CA SER A 6 40.89 32.40 17.15
C SER A 6 40.02 33.03 16.05
N GLY A 7 38.93 32.35 15.80
CA GLY A 7 37.73 32.91 15.16
C GLY A 7 36.51 32.24 15.75
N ASP A 8 35.98 32.85 16.80
CA ASP A 8 34.68 32.58 17.41
C ASP A 8 33.58 32.85 16.37
N GLY A 9 32.77 31.84 16.08
CA GLY A 9 31.65 31.90 15.17
C GLY A 9 30.46 31.16 15.78
N SER A 10 29.83 31.80 16.75
CA SER A 10 28.56 31.41 17.34
C SER A 10 27.48 31.22 16.23
N VAL A 11 27.02 29.98 16.07
CA VAL A 11 25.82 29.66 15.34
C VAL A 11 24.61 30.02 16.21
N PRO A 12 23.63 30.79 15.70
CA PRO A 12 22.45 31.12 16.49
C PRO A 12 21.57 29.88 16.69
N GLU A 13 21.24 29.58 17.93
CA GLU A 13 20.18 28.66 18.30
C GLU A 13 18.86 29.09 17.65
N ASN A 14 18.36 28.30 16.74
CA ASN A 14 17.04 28.47 16.21
C ASN A 14 16.01 27.95 17.21
N SER A 15 15.32 28.90 17.81
CA SER A 15 14.16 28.77 18.66
C SER A 15 13.14 27.78 18.11
N ASP A 16 12.73 26.85 18.97
CA ASP A 16 11.65 25.89 18.85
C ASP A 16 10.30 26.58 18.56
N PRO A 17 9.61 26.29 17.44
CA PRO A 17 8.26 26.81 17.25
C PRO A 17 7.23 25.87 17.87
N ALA A 18 6.72 26.28 19.00
CA ALA A 18 5.38 26.09 19.52
C ALA A 18 4.73 24.71 19.36
N ALA A 19 4.59 24.03 20.48
CA ALA A 19 3.59 22.97 20.69
C ALA A 19 2.19 23.49 20.33
N HIS A 20 1.66 23.08 19.18
CA HIS A 20 0.27 23.30 18.86
C HIS A 20 -0.61 22.28 19.59
N THR A 21 -1.28 22.78 20.63
CA THR A 21 -2.38 22.11 21.32
C THR A 21 -3.50 21.83 20.34
N LEU A 22 -3.88 20.54 20.22
CA LEU A 22 -5.03 20.09 19.42
C LEU A 22 -6.33 20.71 19.98
N PRO A 23 -7.25 21.20 19.14
CA PRO A 23 -8.55 21.67 19.60
C PRO A 23 -9.38 20.51 20.12
N LYS A 24 -10.00 20.69 21.30
CA LYS A 24 -10.96 19.76 21.90
C LYS A 24 -12.14 19.55 20.93
N MET A 25 -12.45 18.30 20.64
CA MET A 25 -13.65 17.94 19.90
C MET A 25 -14.88 18.33 20.70
N VAL A 26 -15.70 19.19 20.11
CA VAL A 26 -17.05 19.50 20.60
C VAL A 26 -18.03 19.20 19.49
N GLY A 27 -19.02 18.37 19.81
CA GLY A 27 -20.31 18.35 19.13
C GLY A 27 -20.56 17.22 18.15
N ILE A 28 -21.38 16.27 18.59
CA ILE A 28 -22.11 15.32 17.76
C ILE A 28 -23.05 16.11 16.84
N VAL A 29 -22.81 16.10 15.53
CA VAL A 29 -23.77 16.58 14.53
C VAL A 29 -24.38 15.37 13.82
N THR A 30 -25.66 15.18 14.04
CA THR A 30 -26.50 14.16 13.41
C THR A 30 -26.76 14.50 11.94
N GLY A 31 -26.30 13.62 11.03
CA GLY A 31 -26.56 13.67 9.58
C GLY A 31 -25.28 13.36 8.79
N PRO A 32 -25.37 12.72 7.61
CA PRO A 32 -24.18 12.42 6.82
C PRO A 32 -23.64 13.70 6.16
N ARG A 33 -22.90 14.48 6.92
CA ARG A 33 -22.06 15.56 6.38
C ARG A 33 -20.70 14.97 6.10
N TRP A 34 -20.29 15.05 4.85
CA TRP A 34 -18.96 14.72 4.39
C TRP A 34 -17.89 15.45 5.23
N SER A 35 -16.89 14.73 5.71
CA SER A 35 -15.90 15.27 6.65
C SER A 35 -14.79 16.05 5.94
N ILE A 36 -14.25 17.08 6.62
CA ILE A 36 -13.10 17.85 6.14
C ILE A 36 -11.82 17.20 6.71
N CYS A 37 -10.79 17.02 5.90
CA CYS A 37 -9.48 16.52 6.34
C CYS A 37 -8.90 17.44 7.43
N PRO A 38 -8.59 16.94 8.63
CA PRO A 38 -8.17 17.76 9.77
C PRO A 38 -6.76 18.36 9.63
N PHE A 39 -6.01 17.99 8.60
CA PHE A 39 -4.63 18.43 8.38
C PHE A 39 -4.48 19.47 7.25
N SER A 40 -5.57 19.96 6.64
CA SER A 40 -5.46 21.10 5.75
C SER A 40 -5.06 22.32 6.58
N LYS A 41 -3.91 22.91 6.30
CA LYS A 41 -3.53 24.20 6.90
C LYS A 41 -4.54 25.24 6.44
N ASN A 42 -5.33 25.79 7.37
CA ASN A 42 -5.99 27.08 7.16
C ASN A 42 -4.88 28.14 7.00
N THR A 43 -4.41 28.33 5.79
CA THR A 43 -3.69 29.54 5.44
C THR A 43 -4.77 30.64 5.29
N ASN A 44 -4.96 31.43 6.36
CA ASN A 44 -5.63 32.72 6.27
C ASN A 44 -4.79 33.62 5.34
N GLY A 45 -5.12 33.62 4.06
CA GLY A 45 -4.46 34.44 3.07
C GLY A 45 -5.10 34.26 1.70
N ALA A 46 -6.00 35.17 1.36
CA ALA A 46 -6.70 35.29 0.09
C ALA A 46 -7.72 34.16 -0.21
N ALA A 47 -8.96 34.43 0.12
CA ALA A 47 -10.15 33.70 -0.35
C ALA A 47 -10.22 33.74 -1.88
N GLY A 48 -9.57 32.80 -2.53
CA GLY A 48 -9.98 32.32 -3.83
C GLY A 48 -11.23 31.48 -3.60
N THR A 49 -12.37 32.06 -3.87
CA THR A 49 -13.68 31.43 -3.82
C THR A 49 -13.64 30.18 -4.68
N MET A 50 -13.52 28.97 -4.03
CA MET A 50 -14.01 27.74 -4.66
C MET A 50 -15.46 28.06 -5.10
N SER A 51 -15.73 27.98 -6.38
CA SER A 51 -17.08 28.16 -6.88
C SER A 51 -18.00 27.17 -6.17
N HIS A 52 -19.04 27.64 -5.52
CA HIS A 52 -20.00 26.91 -4.69
C HIS A 52 -20.89 25.90 -5.46
N THR A 53 -20.46 25.38 -6.61
CA THR A 53 -21.31 24.57 -7.51
C THR A 53 -21.06 23.08 -7.52
N ASP A 54 -20.09 22.56 -6.76
CA ASP A 54 -19.87 21.10 -6.68
C ASP A 54 -20.28 20.51 -5.35
N GLU A 55 -21.57 20.60 -5.05
CA GLU A 55 -22.17 19.84 -3.97
C GLU A 55 -22.01 18.33 -4.27
N PHE A 56 -21.52 17.56 -3.28
CA PHE A 56 -21.41 16.13 -3.43
C PHE A 56 -22.78 15.50 -3.68
N PRO A 57 -22.87 14.46 -4.52
CA PRO A 57 -24.12 13.72 -4.69
C PRO A 57 -24.51 13.10 -3.36
N THR A 58 -25.80 12.93 -3.13
CA THR A 58 -26.26 12.17 -1.96
C THR A 58 -25.77 10.72 -2.04
N LEU A 59 -25.77 10.02 -0.92
CA LEU A 59 -25.43 8.60 -0.91
C LEU A 59 -26.40 7.78 -1.77
N ALA A 60 -27.68 8.18 -1.84
CA ALA A 60 -28.70 7.57 -2.70
C ALA A 60 -28.32 7.76 -4.18
N ASP A 61 -28.06 9.01 -4.62
CA ASP A 61 -27.66 9.31 -6.01
C ASP A 61 -26.36 8.55 -6.40
N THR A 62 -25.47 8.38 -5.43
CA THR A 62 -24.23 7.63 -5.65
C THR A 62 -24.50 6.14 -5.82
N CYS A 63 -25.35 5.55 -5.00
CA CYS A 63 -25.79 4.17 -5.14
C CYS A 63 -26.52 3.91 -6.46
N ASP A 64 -27.40 4.83 -6.86
CA ASP A 64 -28.12 4.72 -8.13
C ASP A 64 -27.17 4.81 -9.33
N PHE A 65 -26.19 5.70 -9.27
CA PHE A 65 -25.12 5.76 -10.27
C PHE A 65 -24.33 4.45 -10.33
N LEU A 66 -23.89 3.92 -9.19
CA LEU A 66 -23.16 2.65 -9.12
C LEU A 66 -23.95 1.49 -9.71
N LYS A 67 -25.26 1.40 -9.42
CA LYS A 67 -26.14 0.37 -9.97
C LYS A 67 -26.39 0.53 -11.47
N SER A 68 -26.25 1.74 -12.00
CA SER A 68 -26.39 2.02 -13.44
C SER A 68 -25.16 1.65 -14.28
N LEU A 69 -24.02 1.32 -13.64
CA LEU A 69 -22.82 0.93 -14.36
C LEU A 69 -22.96 -0.50 -14.87
N GLU A 70 -22.92 -0.66 -16.19
CA GLU A 70 -23.01 -1.97 -16.88
C GLU A 70 -21.64 -2.67 -16.96
N LYS A 71 -20.94 -2.76 -15.82
CA LYS A 71 -19.65 -3.46 -15.72
C LYS A 71 -19.48 -4.13 -14.35
N PRO A 72 -18.68 -5.20 -14.25
CA PRO A 72 -18.44 -5.84 -12.97
C PRO A 72 -17.74 -4.90 -11.99
N SER A 73 -18.01 -5.05 -10.71
CA SER A 73 -17.18 -4.47 -9.66
C SER A 73 -15.88 -5.28 -9.49
N VAL A 74 -14.86 -4.69 -8.86
CA VAL A 74 -13.63 -5.44 -8.52
C VAL A 74 -13.97 -6.64 -7.62
N ALA A 75 -14.90 -6.50 -6.67
CA ALA A 75 -15.33 -7.60 -5.81
C ALA A 75 -15.90 -8.79 -6.61
N GLN A 76 -16.75 -8.53 -7.60
CA GLN A 76 -17.29 -9.57 -8.49
C GLN A 76 -16.20 -10.23 -9.32
N LEU A 77 -15.34 -9.43 -9.94
CA LEU A 77 -14.22 -9.92 -10.75
C LEU A 77 -13.29 -10.83 -9.94
N LEU A 78 -12.95 -10.48 -8.71
CA LEU A 78 -12.09 -11.29 -7.85
C LEU A 78 -12.77 -12.59 -7.42
N ALA A 79 -14.08 -12.55 -7.12
CA ALA A 79 -14.84 -13.75 -6.82
C ALA A 79 -14.85 -14.73 -8.01
N ASP A 80 -14.99 -14.21 -9.22
CA ASP A 80 -14.94 -14.99 -10.44
C ASP A 80 -13.53 -15.54 -10.71
N ALA A 81 -12.49 -14.73 -10.57
CA ALA A 81 -11.10 -15.15 -10.71
C ALA A 81 -10.74 -16.26 -9.71
N LYS A 82 -11.13 -16.13 -8.44
CA LYS A 82 -10.88 -17.16 -7.40
C LYS A 82 -11.59 -18.47 -7.74
N ARG A 83 -12.85 -18.42 -8.22
CA ARG A 83 -13.60 -19.60 -8.64
C ARG A 83 -12.98 -20.28 -9.88
N ALA A 84 -12.48 -19.48 -10.82
CA ALA A 84 -11.85 -19.99 -12.03
C ALA A 84 -10.39 -20.44 -11.82
N GLY A 85 -9.80 -20.17 -10.65
CA GLY A 85 -8.37 -20.41 -10.40
C GLY A 85 -7.45 -19.56 -11.29
N THR A 86 -7.89 -18.35 -11.65
CA THR A 86 -7.13 -17.40 -12.47
C THR A 86 -6.63 -16.21 -11.64
N VAL A 87 -5.67 -15.48 -12.18
CA VAL A 87 -5.08 -14.29 -11.52
C VAL A 87 -5.48 -13.07 -12.32
N ALA A 88 -6.20 -12.13 -11.70
CA ALA A 88 -6.54 -10.84 -12.30
C ALA A 88 -5.30 -9.94 -12.39
N VAL A 89 -5.09 -9.28 -13.52
CA VAL A 89 -3.95 -8.38 -13.77
C VAL A 89 -4.40 -6.94 -13.68
N GLN A 90 -3.74 -6.17 -12.82
CA GLN A 90 -3.98 -4.76 -12.60
C GLN A 90 -2.74 -3.95 -12.99
N ALA A 91 -2.92 -2.92 -13.82
CA ALA A 91 -1.87 -1.95 -14.16
C ALA A 91 -1.79 -0.82 -13.13
N ARG A 92 -0.72 -0.02 -13.19
CA ARG A 92 -0.58 1.24 -12.45
C ARG A 92 -0.52 2.39 -13.46
N SER A 93 -1.46 3.32 -13.39
CA SER A 93 -1.53 4.48 -14.29
C SER A 93 -2.02 5.71 -13.55
N GLY A 94 -1.48 6.88 -13.90
CA GLY A 94 -1.92 8.15 -13.35
C GLY A 94 -1.12 9.31 -13.92
N VAL A 95 -1.82 10.31 -14.45
CA VAL A 95 -1.27 11.57 -14.96
C VAL A 95 -2.15 12.72 -14.53
N GLY A 96 -1.59 13.93 -14.43
CA GLY A 96 -2.28 15.10 -13.86
C GLY A 96 -3.45 15.59 -14.70
N SER A 97 -3.32 15.64 -16.01
CA SER A 97 -4.35 16.13 -16.93
C SER A 97 -5.49 15.14 -17.13
N HIS A 98 -6.74 15.59 -17.07
CA HIS A 98 -7.90 14.74 -17.29
C HIS A 98 -7.95 14.16 -18.71
N ALA A 99 -7.67 14.97 -19.73
CA ALA A 99 -7.66 14.50 -21.13
C ALA A 99 -6.58 13.42 -21.33
N GLN A 100 -5.37 13.66 -20.82
CA GLN A 100 -4.30 12.66 -20.88
C GLN A 100 -4.64 11.37 -20.09
N MET A 101 -5.38 11.49 -18.99
CA MET A 101 -5.82 10.32 -18.22
C MET A 101 -6.84 9.49 -18.99
N VAL A 102 -7.79 10.15 -19.70
CA VAL A 102 -8.73 9.50 -20.62
C VAL A 102 -8.00 8.72 -21.70
N ASP A 103 -7.03 9.37 -22.36
CA ASP A 103 -6.23 8.75 -23.43
C ASP A 103 -5.40 7.57 -22.90
N LEU A 104 -4.76 7.74 -21.74
CA LEU A 104 -3.94 6.72 -21.09
C LEU A 104 -4.77 5.46 -20.75
N LEU A 105 -5.91 5.62 -20.07
CA LEU A 105 -6.78 4.51 -19.70
C LEU A 105 -7.33 3.81 -20.94
N SER A 106 -7.81 4.58 -21.93
CA SER A 106 -8.36 4.04 -23.18
C SER A 106 -7.30 3.25 -23.95
N LYS A 107 -6.07 3.75 -24.04
CA LYS A 107 -4.98 3.05 -24.73
C LYS A 107 -4.59 1.74 -24.02
N ILE A 108 -4.41 1.77 -22.71
CA ILE A 108 -4.08 0.58 -21.92
C ILE A 108 -5.20 -0.47 -22.04
N GLU A 109 -6.46 -0.05 -21.92
CA GLU A 109 -7.61 -0.96 -22.03
C GLU A 109 -7.69 -1.62 -23.41
N ASN A 110 -7.58 -0.83 -24.49
CA ASN A 110 -7.73 -1.34 -25.86
C ASN A 110 -6.56 -2.23 -26.30
N GLU A 111 -5.33 -1.94 -25.87
CA GLU A 111 -4.14 -2.64 -26.36
C GLU A 111 -3.68 -3.81 -25.47
N ALA A 112 -3.98 -3.77 -24.17
CA ALA A 112 -3.55 -4.80 -23.22
C ALA A 112 -4.70 -5.46 -22.45
N SER A 113 -5.88 -4.85 -22.43
CA SER A 113 -7.07 -5.34 -21.75
C SER A 113 -6.82 -5.87 -20.34
N PRO A 114 -6.25 -5.08 -19.40
CA PRO A 114 -6.08 -5.51 -18.02
C PRO A 114 -7.45 -5.85 -17.42
N ASP A 115 -7.46 -6.65 -16.35
CA ASP A 115 -8.72 -6.97 -15.68
C ASP A 115 -9.23 -5.84 -14.80
N ILE A 116 -8.30 -5.02 -14.29
CA ILE A 116 -8.58 -3.84 -13.45
C ILE A 116 -7.70 -2.68 -13.94
N LEU A 117 -8.32 -1.53 -14.15
CA LEU A 117 -7.62 -0.28 -14.42
C LEU A 117 -7.40 0.50 -13.12
N THR A 118 -6.38 1.35 -13.11
CA THR A 118 -6.00 2.08 -11.89
C THR A 118 -6.01 3.58 -12.10
N ILE A 119 -6.44 4.31 -11.10
CA ILE A 119 -6.18 5.73 -10.92
C ILE A 119 -5.15 5.90 -9.80
N THR A 120 -3.89 6.12 -10.16
CA THR A 120 -2.84 6.46 -9.18
C THR A 120 -2.93 7.94 -8.84
N ILE A 121 -3.08 8.23 -7.56
CA ILE A 121 -3.27 9.58 -7.04
C ILE A 121 -1.94 10.31 -6.94
N ASP A 122 -1.95 11.60 -7.25
CA ASP A 122 -0.80 12.49 -7.15
C ASP A 122 -0.28 12.68 -5.71
N SER A 123 0.96 13.15 -5.58
CA SER A 123 1.62 13.31 -4.28
C SER A 123 1.00 14.40 -3.39
N TYR A 124 0.44 15.46 -3.95
CA TYR A 124 -0.19 16.52 -3.17
C TYR A 124 -1.50 16.03 -2.55
N SER A 125 -2.35 15.35 -3.33
CA SER A 125 -3.59 14.75 -2.83
C SER A 125 -3.32 13.69 -1.75
N ARG A 126 -2.23 12.92 -1.86
CA ARG A 126 -1.82 11.94 -0.82
C ARG A 126 -1.50 12.61 0.51
N LEU A 127 -0.98 13.84 0.49
CA LEU A 127 -0.64 14.64 1.66
C LEU A 127 -1.78 15.56 2.10
N CYS A 128 -2.98 15.42 1.55
CA CYS A 128 -4.14 16.30 1.78
C CYS A 128 -3.90 17.77 1.40
N MET A 129 -2.94 18.04 0.51
CA MET A 129 -2.63 19.37 -0.01
C MET A 129 -3.51 19.66 -1.25
N PHE A 130 -4.82 19.62 -1.07
CA PHE A 130 -5.79 19.68 -2.18
C PHE A 130 -5.77 21.02 -2.91
N ASP A 131 -5.55 22.12 -2.19
CA ASP A 131 -5.45 23.46 -2.79
C ASP A 131 -4.21 23.59 -3.68
N ASP A 132 -3.08 23.01 -3.25
CA ASP A 132 -1.87 22.95 -4.08
C ASP A 132 -2.06 22.08 -5.31
N ALA A 133 -2.67 20.91 -5.15
CA ALA A 133 -3.02 20.04 -6.28
C ALA A 133 -3.90 20.79 -7.28
N HIS A 134 -4.93 21.51 -6.80
CA HIS A 134 -5.83 22.32 -7.62
C HIS A 134 -5.07 23.44 -8.35
N ARG A 135 -4.22 24.17 -7.65
CA ARG A 135 -3.41 25.24 -8.23
C ARG A 135 -2.51 24.71 -9.35
N ILE A 136 -1.77 23.63 -9.09
CA ILE A 136 -0.84 23.01 -10.07
C ILE A 136 -1.62 22.44 -11.26
N LEU A 137 -2.77 21.83 -11.02
CA LEU A 137 -3.65 21.35 -12.09
C LEU A 137 -4.00 22.45 -13.11
N HIS A 138 -4.19 23.69 -12.66
CA HIS A 138 -4.55 24.82 -13.52
C HIS A 138 -3.34 25.55 -14.12
N THR A 139 -2.15 25.44 -13.51
CA THR A 139 -0.94 26.13 -13.99
C THR A 139 -0.05 25.23 -14.82
N ASN A 140 0.24 24.00 -14.35
CA ASN A 140 1.10 23.04 -15.04
C ASN A 140 0.76 21.60 -14.62
N PRO A 141 -0.31 20.99 -15.17
CA PRO A 141 -0.74 19.64 -14.80
C PRO A 141 0.33 18.57 -15.05
N GLY A 142 1.33 18.83 -15.90
CA GLY A 142 2.43 17.93 -16.15
C GLY A 142 3.41 17.75 -14.98
N GLU A 143 3.38 18.63 -13.97
CA GLU A 143 4.17 18.47 -12.74
C GLU A 143 3.52 17.49 -11.74
N LEU A 144 2.27 17.10 -11.95
CA LEU A 144 1.59 16.15 -11.08
C LEU A 144 2.00 14.71 -11.45
N ASN A 145 2.49 13.97 -10.48
CA ASN A 145 2.95 12.59 -10.64
C ASN A 145 1.83 11.53 -10.49
N GLY A 146 0.60 11.93 -10.75
CA GLY A 146 -0.60 11.12 -10.68
C GLY A 146 -1.84 11.96 -10.92
N TYR A 147 -3.01 11.33 -10.83
CA TYR A 147 -4.29 11.99 -11.09
C TYR A 147 -4.84 12.65 -9.81
N PRO A 148 -5.02 13.98 -9.77
CA PRO A 148 -5.52 14.71 -8.60
C PRO A 148 -7.06 14.60 -8.53
N LEU A 149 -7.58 13.42 -8.22
CA LEU A 149 -9.02 13.11 -8.26
C LEU A 149 -9.88 14.11 -7.46
N VAL A 150 -9.40 14.53 -6.27
CA VAL A 150 -10.14 15.50 -5.44
C VAL A 150 -10.21 16.87 -6.12
N ALA A 151 -9.12 17.31 -6.75
CA ALA A 151 -9.07 18.59 -7.46
C ALA A 151 -9.89 18.57 -8.77
N HIS A 152 -9.93 17.46 -9.47
CA HIS A 152 -10.79 17.26 -10.64
C HIS A 152 -12.28 17.16 -10.27
N GLY A 153 -12.56 16.66 -9.06
CA GLY A 153 -13.92 16.42 -8.58
C GLY A 153 -14.55 15.12 -9.10
N TRP A 154 -15.62 14.71 -8.40
CA TRP A 154 -16.30 13.44 -8.65
C TRP A 154 -16.94 13.34 -10.04
N ARG A 155 -17.34 14.46 -10.68
CA ARG A 155 -17.92 14.45 -12.02
C ARG A 155 -16.91 13.96 -13.06
N ARG A 156 -15.68 14.42 -12.99
CA ARG A 156 -14.59 13.94 -13.84
C ARG A 156 -14.24 12.48 -13.53
N GLY A 157 -14.32 12.07 -12.26
CA GLY A 157 -14.19 10.68 -11.88
C GLY A 157 -15.27 9.79 -12.51
N ARG A 158 -16.53 10.24 -12.56
CA ARG A 158 -17.63 9.53 -13.28
C ARG A 158 -17.38 9.42 -14.77
N GLU A 159 -16.80 10.46 -15.40
CA GLU A 159 -16.43 10.41 -16.81
C GLU A 159 -15.41 9.28 -17.05
N LEU A 160 -14.33 9.20 -16.26
CA LEU A 160 -13.35 8.10 -16.35
C LEU A 160 -14.02 6.74 -16.18
N ASN A 161 -14.92 6.63 -15.22
CA ASN A 161 -15.60 5.37 -14.94
C ASN A 161 -16.56 4.95 -16.07
N ARG A 162 -17.18 5.88 -16.78
CA ARG A 162 -18.08 5.58 -17.92
C ARG A 162 -17.34 5.20 -19.18
N ILE A 163 -16.17 5.77 -19.46
CA ILE A 163 -15.43 5.50 -20.69
C ILE A 163 -14.69 4.16 -20.65
N THR A 164 -14.44 3.61 -19.47
CA THR A 164 -13.74 2.33 -19.30
C THR A 164 -14.74 1.18 -19.17
N LYS A 165 -14.43 0.03 -19.77
CA LYS A 165 -15.19 -1.21 -19.63
C LYS A 165 -14.78 -1.97 -18.37
N GLN A 166 -13.50 -1.88 -18.03
CA GLN A 166 -12.96 -2.51 -16.83
C GLN A 166 -13.23 -1.69 -15.57
N PRO A 167 -13.38 -2.33 -14.40
CA PRO A 167 -13.52 -1.61 -13.15
C PRO A 167 -12.26 -0.80 -12.81
N LEU A 168 -12.47 0.32 -12.13
CA LEU A 168 -11.39 1.20 -11.65
C LEU A 168 -11.03 0.89 -10.20
N ASP A 169 -9.76 1.04 -9.87
CA ASP A 169 -9.19 0.97 -8.52
C ASP A 169 -8.42 2.25 -8.20
N ILE A 170 -8.48 2.68 -6.94
CA ILE A 170 -7.71 3.85 -6.45
C ILE A 170 -6.47 3.39 -5.72
N ARG A 171 -5.32 3.88 -6.17
CA ARG A 171 -4.02 3.65 -5.53
C ARG A 171 -3.40 4.96 -5.09
N HIS A 172 -2.97 5.01 -3.83
CA HIS A 172 -2.44 6.23 -3.26
C HIS A 172 -1.34 5.96 -2.22
N GLY A 173 -1.35 6.46 -1.06
CA GLY A 173 -0.39 6.32 0.03
C GLY A 173 -0.71 7.36 1.11
N SER A 174 -2.01 7.74 1.20
CA SER A 174 -2.44 8.74 2.17
C SER A 174 -2.72 8.10 3.52
N PRO A 175 -2.14 8.61 4.61
CA PRO A 175 -2.47 8.15 5.97
C PRO A 175 -3.87 8.62 6.40
N VAL A 176 -4.39 9.70 5.81
CA VAL A 176 -5.73 10.26 6.09
C VAL A 176 -6.45 10.42 4.76
N ALA A 177 -7.36 9.53 4.46
CA ALA A 177 -7.90 9.36 3.10
C ALA A 177 -9.41 9.64 3.00
N ASP A 178 -10.05 10.18 4.03
CA ASP A 178 -11.51 10.43 4.06
C ASP A 178 -12.00 11.12 2.79
N ARG A 179 -11.46 12.29 2.47
CA ARG A 179 -11.91 13.10 1.33
C ARG A 179 -11.66 12.42 -0.01
N LEU A 180 -10.52 11.74 -0.14
CA LEU A 180 -10.19 10.99 -1.33
C LEU A 180 -11.15 9.82 -1.54
N PHE A 181 -11.46 9.09 -0.48
CA PHE A 181 -12.41 7.98 -0.51
C PHE A 181 -13.83 8.46 -0.88
N GLU A 182 -14.31 9.52 -0.23
CA GLU A 182 -15.61 10.13 -0.54
C GLU A 182 -15.69 10.50 -2.03
N THR A 183 -14.64 11.14 -2.56
CA THR A 183 -14.58 11.51 -3.97
C THR A 183 -14.54 10.28 -4.89
N ALA A 184 -13.83 9.22 -4.50
CA ALA A 184 -13.77 7.97 -5.25
C ALA A 184 -15.14 7.28 -5.32
N ILE A 185 -15.84 7.16 -4.19
CA ILE A 185 -17.19 6.57 -4.14
C ILE A 185 -18.18 7.42 -4.94
N ALA A 186 -18.17 8.76 -4.80
CA ALA A 186 -18.99 9.66 -5.59
C ALA A 186 -18.72 9.56 -7.11
N SER A 187 -17.48 9.17 -7.47
CA SER A 187 -17.07 8.87 -8.85
C SER A 187 -17.51 7.49 -9.34
N GLY A 188 -18.10 6.67 -8.48
CA GLY A 188 -18.52 5.30 -8.80
C GLY A 188 -17.39 4.28 -8.74
N ILE A 189 -16.31 4.56 -8.02
CA ILE A 189 -15.18 3.64 -7.86
C ILE A 189 -15.31 2.92 -6.54
N THR A 190 -15.44 1.59 -6.58
CA THR A 190 -15.69 0.72 -5.41
C THR A 190 -14.50 -0.20 -5.10
N SER A 191 -13.29 0.22 -5.42
CA SER A 191 -12.06 -0.44 -5.02
C SER A 191 -11.07 0.59 -4.48
N PHE A 192 -10.57 0.36 -3.26
CA PHE A 192 -9.79 1.36 -2.54
C PHE A 192 -8.74 0.69 -1.65
N GLU A 193 -7.49 1.07 -1.87
CA GLU A 193 -6.31 0.49 -1.21
C GLU A 193 -5.89 1.31 0.01
N GLY A 194 -5.29 0.63 0.98
CA GLY A 194 -4.58 1.22 2.11
C GLY A 194 -5.21 0.92 3.47
N GLY A 195 -4.56 1.41 4.52
CA GLY A 195 -4.97 1.25 5.89
C GLY A 195 -4.32 2.28 6.82
N GLY A 196 -4.81 2.35 8.06
CA GLY A 196 -4.39 3.36 9.03
C GLY A 196 -2.96 3.20 9.54
N VAL A 197 -2.40 2.00 9.45
CA VAL A 197 -1.02 1.67 9.79
C VAL A 197 -0.17 1.57 8.53
N SER A 198 -0.61 0.76 7.55
CA SER A 198 0.13 0.45 6.33
C SER A 198 0.38 1.66 5.43
N TYR A 199 -0.52 2.64 5.43
CA TYR A 199 -0.33 3.91 4.71
C TYR A 199 0.13 5.08 5.59
N ASN A 200 0.37 4.85 6.87
CA ASN A 200 0.95 5.84 7.78
C ASN A 200 2.44 5.58 8.02
N LEU A 201 2.76 4.54 8.77
CA LEU A 201 4.12 4.33 9.30
C LEU A 201 5.21 4.22 8.21
N PRO A 202 4.98 3.60 7.05
CA PRO A 202 5.97 3.56 5.97
C PRO A 202 6.15 4.87 5.21
N TYR A 203 5.19 5.80 5.27
CA TYR A 203 5.15 6.95 4.36
C TYR A 203 5.11 8.31 5.06
N ALA A 204 4.51 8.39 6.26
CA ALA A 204 4.28 9.64 6.95
C ALA A 204 5.20 9.80 8.16
N LYS A 205 5.89 10.95 8.24
CA LYS A 205 6.83 11.21 9.33
C LYS A 205 6.12 11.59 10.63
N ARG A 206 5.05 12.37 10.57
CA ARG A 206 4.44 13.06 11.73
C ARG A 206 2.92 12.91 11.83
N VAL A 207 2.32 11.91 11.20
CA VAL A 207 0.89 11.63 11.35
C VAL A 207 0.69 10.67 12.52
N PRO A 208 -0.04 11.05 13.58
CA PRO A 208 -0.33 10.15 14.70
C PRO A 208 -1.14 8.94 14.23
N LEU A 209 -0.88 7.77 14.84
CA LEU A 209 -1.62 6.54 14.52
C LEU A 209 -3.11 6.68 14.84
N GLU A 210 -3.47 7.37 15.91
CA GLU A 210 -4.86 7.64 16.29
C GLU A 210 -5.61 8.37 15.17
N ALA A 211 -4.94 9.34 14.54
CA ALA A 211 -5.55 10.13 13.46
C ALA A 211 -5.75 9.29 12.20
N SER A 212 -4.74 8.51 11.80
CA SER A 212 -4.84 7.67 10.60
C SER A 212 -5.82 6.51 10.82
N ILE A 213 -5.73 5.79 11.91
CA ILE A 213 -6.67 4.71 12.25
C ILE A 213 -8.11 5.26 12.33
N GLY A 214 -8.29 6.43 12.94
CA GLY A 214 -9.60 7.09 13.03
C GLY A 214 -10.19 7.46 11.66
N SER A 215 -9.36 7.93 10.71
CA SER A 215 -9.76 8.21 9.33
C SER A 215 -10.19 6.92 8.61
N TRP A 216 -9.35 5.88 8.67
CA TRP A 216 -9.62 4.62 7.98
C TRP A 216 -10.83 3.87 8.55
N ARG A 217 -11.11 3.98 9.84
CA ARG A 217 -12.35 3.46 10.43
C ARG A 217 -13.61 4.13 9.89
N LYS A 218 -13.58 5.44 9.61
CA LYS A 218 -14.72 6.11 8.96
C LYS A 218 -14.94 5.55 7.54
N ILE A 219 -13.85 5.33 6.81
CA ILE A 219 -13.89 4.71 5.48
C ILE A 219 -14.52 3.32 5.57
N ASP A 220 -14.05 2.48 6.48
CA ASP A 220 -14.52 1.10 6.61
C ASP A 220 -15.99 1.03 7.04
N ARG A 221 -16.45 1.92 7.94
CA ARG A 221 -17.88 2.04 8.29
C ARG A 221 -18.74 2.49 7.10
N LEU A 222 -18.25 3.42 6.29
CA LEU A 222 -18.97 3.81 5.08
C LEU A 222 -19.02 2.66 4.07
N CYS A 223 -17.99 1.82 3.98
CA CYS A 223 -18.03 0.57 3.20
C CYS A 223 -19.10 -0.39 3.73
N GLY A 224 -19.24 -0.52 5.06
CA GLY A 224 -20.31 -1.31 5.69
C GLY A 224 -21.71 -0.76 5.40
N GLU A 225 -21.88 0.58 5.45
CA GLU A 225 -23.16 1.23 5.10
C GLU A 225 -23.52 0.99 3.62
N LEU A 226 -22.55 1.12 2.72
CA LEU A 226 -22.71 0.83 1.29
C LEU A 226 -23.08 -0.64 1.05
N ALA A 227 -22.44 -1.58 1.78
CA ALA A 227 -22.75 -3.00 1.70
C ALA A 227 -24.21 -3.27 2.08
N GLY A 228 -24.74 -2.60 3.11
CA GLY A 228 -26.17 -2.65 3.49
C GLY A 228 -27.12 -2.16 2.39
N ARG A 229 -26.61 -1.40 1.42
CA ARG A 229 -27.35 -0.93 0.23
C ARG A 229 -27.09 -1.77 -1.03
N GLY A 230 -26.35 -2.88 -0.90
CA GLY A 230 -26.00 -3.79 -1.98
C GLY A 230 -24.79 -3.36 -2.81
N ILE A 231 -24.00 -2.39 -2.34
CA ILE A 231 -22.76 -1.93 -2.98
C ILE A 231 -21.56 -2.45 -2.19
N ILE A 232 -20.84 -3.41 -2.77
CA ILE A 232 -19.64 -3.97 -2.14
C ILE A 232 -18.41 -3.18 -2.56
N VAL A 233 -17.72 -2.61 -1.57
CA VAL A 233 -16.43 -1.95 -1.78
C VAL A 233 -15.31 -2.95 -1.47
N SER A 234 -14.40 -3.13 -2.42
CA SER A 234 -13.18 -3.92 -2.24
C SER A 234 -12.16 -3.10 -1.45
N ARG A 235 -11.81 -3.56 -0.26
CA ARG A 235 -10.81 -2.92 0.59
C ARG A 235 -9.51 -3.73 0.54
N GLU A 236 -8.46 -3.13 0.00
CA GLU A 236 -7.14 -3.76 -0.07
C GLU A 236 -6.25 -3.28 1.07
N MET A 237 -5.86 -4.19 1.95
CA MET A 237 -4.84 -3.94 2.96
C MET A 237 -3.48 -4.02 2.27
N PHE A 238 -2.82 -2.88 2.13
CA PHE A 238 -1.63 -2.75 1.27
C PHE A 238 -0.46 -3.63 1.70
N GLY A 239 -0.39 -3.98 2.96
CA GLY A 239 0.82 -4.51 3.57
C GLY A 239 1.80 -3.37 3.90
N THR A 240 2.92 -3.74 4.46
CA THR A 240 3.92 -2.76 4.89
C THR A 240 5.17 -2.92 4.06
N LEU A 241 5.67 -1.82 3.50
CA LEU A 241 6.87 -1.82 2.67
C LEU A 241 7.73 -0.60 2.95
N THR A 242 8.92 -0.84 3.51
CA THR A 242 10.00 0.15 3.61
C THR A 242 11.30 -0.50 3.20
N ALA A 243 12.15 0.21 2.47
CA ALA A 243 13.45 -0.28 2.00
C ALA A 243 13.44 -1.66 1.32
N VAL A 244 12.25 -2.21 0.98
CA VAL A 244 12.04 -3.58 0.46
C VAL A 244 12.58 -4.67 1.38
N LEU A 245 12.67 -4.39 2.67
CA LEU A 245 13.23 -5.29 3.68
C LEU A 245 12.26 -5.52 4.85
N ILE A 246 10.96 -5.53 4.58
CA ILE A 246 9.98 -5.91 5.59
C ILE A 246 9.83 -7.42 5.59
N PRO A 247 10.06 -8.11 6.72
CA PRO A 247 9.76 -9.53 6.83
C PRO A 247 8.30 -9.82 6.49
N PRO A 248 8.00 -10.92 5.76
CA PRO A 248 6.64 -11.27 5.37
C PRO A 248 5.67 -11.27 6.55
N SER A 249 6.10 -11.75 7.70
CA SER A 249 5.28 -11.80 8.93
C SER A 249 4.89 -10.43 9.45
N THR A 250 5.79 -9.42 9.43
CA THR A 250 5.42 -8.04 9.79
C THR A 250 4.38 -7.47 8.84
N SER A 251 4.59 -7.64 7.52
CA SER A 251 3.65 -7.15 6.50
C SER A 251 2.27 -7.78 6.67
N LEU A 252 2.21 -9.11 6.78
CA LEU A 252 0.96 -9.85 6.95
C LEU A 252 0.29 -9.56 8.30
N ALA A 253 1.06 -9.45 9.39
CA ALA A 253 0.52 -9.11 10.71
C ALA A 253 -0.23 -7.77 10.68
N ILE A 254 0.37 -6.73 10.11
CA ILE A 254 -0.26 -5.41 9.97
C ILE A 254 -1.50 -5.51 9.08
N SER A 255 -1.40 -6.18 7.93
CA SER A 255 -2.55 -6.35 7.03
C SER A 255 -3.72 -7.08 7.69
N PHE A 256 -3.46 -8.12 8.48
CA PHE A 256 -4.51 -8.85 9.19
C PHE A 256 -5.12 -8.05 10.34
N LEU A 257 -4.35 -7.25 11.09
CA LEU A 257 -4.90 -6.33 12.09
C LEU A 257 -5.84 -5.29 11.45
N GLU A 258 -5.45 -4.73 10.31
CA GLU A 258 -6.31 -3.81 9.54
C GLU A 258 -7.54 -4.51 8.97
N ALA A 259 -7.40 -5.72 8.44
CA ALA A 259 -8.51 -6.52 7.90
C ALA A 259 -9.53 -6.92 8.98
N ILE A 260 -9.07 -7.30 10.18
CA ILE A 260 -9.94 -7.60 11.32
C ILE A 260 -10.71 -6.34 11.73
N SER A 261 -10.03 -5.19 11.79
CA SER A 261 -10.67 -3.89 12.07
C SER A 261 -11.75 -3.57 11.02
N ALA A 262 -11.41 -3.66 9.75
CA ALA A 262 -12.32 -3.37 8.64
C ALA A 262 -13.54 -4.32 8.61
N ALA A 263 -13.34 -5.62 8.88
CA ALA A 263 -14.44 -6.59 9.00
C ALA A 263 -15.38 -6.24 10.15
N ARG A 264 -14.84 -5.81 11.30
CA ARG A 264 -15.64 -5.38 12.46
C ARG A 264 -16.45 -4.10 12.15
N ASP A 265 -15.94 -3.22 11.31
CA ASP A 265 -16.63 -1.99 10.85
C ASP A 265 -17.55 -2.24 9.63
N GLY A 266 -17.70 -3.50 9.15
CA GLY A 266 -18.72 -3.93 8.19
C GLY A 266 -18.26 -4.12 6.75
N VAL A 267 -16.98 -4.06 6.46
CA VAL A 267 -16.42 -4.33 5.12
C VAL A 267 -16.73 -5.77 4.69
N GLN A 268 -17.19 -5.96 3.44
CA GLN A 268 -17.65 -7.25 2.92
C GLN A 268 -16.74 -7.85 1.83
N CYS A 269 -15.63 -7.20 1.48
CA CYS A 269 -14.64 -7.73 0.53
C CYS A 269 -13.24 -7.24 0.93
N LEU A 270 -12.39 -8.18 1.32
CA LEU A 270 -11.04 -7.90 1.79
C LEU A 270 -9.99 -8.46 0.84
N LEU A 271 -8.99 -7.66 0.53
CA LEU A 271 -7.81 -8.06 -0.20
C LEU A 271 -6.61 -7.91 0.73
N ILE A 272 -5.79 -8.94 0.83
CA ILE A 272 -4.53 -8.89 1.58
C ILE A 272 -3.39 -8.85 0.58
N ALA A 273 -2.74 -7.70 0.50
CA ALA A 273 -1.62 -7.51 -0.39
C ALA A 273 -0.30 -7.90 0.28
N TYR A 274 0.52 -8.60 -0.49
CA TYR A 274 1.89 -8.93 -0.14
C TYR A 274 2.84 -8.28 -1.16
N PRO A 275 3.76 -7.42 -0.73
CA PRO A 275 4.78 -6.85 -1.62
C PRO A 275 5.87 -7.88 -1.85
N GLN A 276 6.17 -8.18 -3.12
CA GLN A 276 7.21 -9.13 -3.51
C GLN A 276 8.56 -8.78 -2.86
N GLY A 277 9.10 -9.70 -2.05
CA GLY A 277 10.38 -9.54 -1.37
C GLY A 277 11.58 -9.83 -2.25
N GLY A 278 11.41 -10.69 -3.27
CA GLY A 278 12.44 -11.06 -4.24
C GLY A 278 13.01 -12.47 -4.09
N ASN A 279 12.83 -13.14 -2.97
CA ASN A 279 13.06 -14.59 -2.87
C ASN A 279 11.76 -15.32 -3.22
N ALA A 280 11.75 -16.03 -4.35
CA ALA A 280 10.53 -16.63 -4.89
C ALA A 280 9.90 -17.66 -3.94
N LEU A 281 10.70 -18.45 -3.22
CA LEU A 281 10.20 -19.45 -2.26
C LEU A 281 9.49 -18.74 -1.10
N GLN A 282 10.10 -17.72 -0.51
CA GLN A 282 9.51 -16.95 0.58
C GLN A 282 8.27 -16.19 0.13
N ASP A 283 8.30 -15.58 -1.06
CA ASP A 283 7.16 -14.84 -1.62
C ASP A 283 5.96 -15.77 -1.88
N ILE A 284 6.20 -16.98 -2.42
CA ILE A 284 5.16 -18.00 -2.61
C ILE A 284 4.61 -18.49 -1.28
N ALA A 285 5.47 -18.75 -0.29
CA ALA A 285 5.06 -19.14 1.04
C ALA A 285 4.19 -18.07 1.71
N ALA A 286 4.59 -16.79 1.64
CA ALA A 286 3.84 -15.66 2.18
C ALA A 286 2.44 -15.54 1.56
N LEU A 287 2.33 -15.64 0.24
CA LEU A 287 1.04 -15.60 -0.46
C LEU A 287 0.13 -16.75 -0.03
N ARG A 288 0.65 -17.98 0.06
CA ARG A 288 -0.12 -19.16 0.48
C ARG A 288 -0.54 -19.10 1.94
N SER A 289 0.25 -18.47 2.80
CA SER A 289 -0.09 -18.26 4.21
C SER A 289 -1.31 -17.33 4.38
N ILE A 290 -1.63 -16.47 3.40
CA ILE A 290 -2.79 -15.57 3.50
C ILE A 290 -4.10 -16.35 3.69
N ASP A 291 -4.33 -17.42 2.93
CA ASP A 291 -5.56 -18.22 3.06
C ASP A 291 -5.62 -18.98 4.41
N VAL A 292 -4.46 -19.39 4.95
CA VAL A 292 -4.38 -20.05 6.28
C VAL A 292 -4.70 -19.05 7.39
N LEU A 293 -4.06 -17.89 7.34
CA LEU A 293 -4.27 -16.80 8.30
C LEU A 293 -5.70 -16.24 8.23
N ALA A 294 -6.29 -16.15 7.03
CA ALA A 294 -7.68 -15.74 6.87
C ALA A 294 -8.66 -16.69 7.59
N ARG A 295 -8.46 -17.99 7.45
CA ARG A 295 -9.26 -18.99 8.18
C ARG A 295 -9.08 -18.88 9.71
N ARG A 296 -7.90 -18.52 10.18
CA ARG A 296 -7.62 -18.35 11.61
C ARG A 296 -8.26 -17.08 12.20
N TYR A 297 -8.08 -15.94 11.53
CA TYR A 297 -8.42 -14.64 12.10
C TYR A 297 -9.75 -14.05 11.64
N LEU A 298 -10.29 -14.57 10.53
CA LEU A 298 -11.56 -14.15 9.93
C LEU A 298 -12.46 -15.36 9.59
N PRO A 299 -12.66 -16.33 10.51
CA PRO A 299 -13.30 -17.61 10.19
C PRO A 299 -14.75 -17.47 9.69
N SER A 300 -15.46 -16.43 10.13
CA SER A 300 -16.82 -16.09 9.70
C SER A 300 -16.89 -14.71 9.05
N GLY A 301 -15.73 -14.21 8.61
CA GLY A 301 -15.60 -12.89 8.00
C GLY A 301 -15.93 -12.87 6.50
N PRO A 302 -15.77 -11.70 5.89
CA PRO A 302 -15.91 -11.56 4.45
C PRO A 302 -14.83 -12.36 3.70
N PRO A 303 -15.03 -12.64 2.39
CA PRO A 303 -14.03 -13.30 1.57
C PRO A 303 -12.73 -12.50 1.54
N VAL A 304 -11.60 -13.24 1.62
CA VAL A 304 -10.25 -12.70 1.53
C VAL A 304 -9.62 -13.14 0.22
N TYR A 305 -9.00 -12.19 -0.47
CA TYR A 305 -8.32 -12.40 -1.74
C TYR A 305 -6.82 -12.06 -1.63
N PRO A 306 -5.91 -13.03 -1.81
CA PRO A 306 -4.47 -12.76 -1.85
C PRO A 306 -4.10 -11.90 -3.07
N VAL A 307 -3.29 -10.88 -2.83
CA VAL A 307 -2.79 -9.96 -3.87
C VAL A 307 -1.27 -9.93 -3.84
N LEU A 308 -0.64 -10.03 -5.00
CA LEU A 308 0.79 -9.76 -5.14
C LEU A 308 1.01 -8.37 -5.73
N HIS A 309 1.75 -7.53 -5.03
CA HIS A 309 2.40 -6.37 -5.64
C HIS A 309 3.77 -6.82 -6.17
N GLN A 310 3.99 -6.73 -7.48
CA GLN A 310 5.30 -6.99 -8.06
C GLN A 310 6.34 -6.07 -7.44
N TYR A 311 7.61 -6.47 -7.50
CA TYR A 311 8.72 -5.86 -6.80
C TYR A 311 8.69 -4.31 -6.81
N MET A 312 8.76 -3.70 -5.64
CA MET A 312 8.62 -2.24 -5.45
C MET A 312 9.91 -1.58 -4.96
N GLY A 313 11.04 -2.30 -5.02
CA GLY A 313 12.35 -1.78 -4.68
C GLY A 313 13.07 -1.12 -5.86
N PRO A 314 14.39 -0.87 -5.71
CA PRO A 314 15.20 -0.39 -6.80
C PRO A 314 15.08 -1.31 -8.01
N PHE A 315 14.60 -0.77 -9.13
CA PHE A 315 14.37 -1.53 -10.35
C PHE A 315 15.58 -1.46 -11.26
N PRO A 316 15.91 -2.55 -12.02
CA PRO A 316 16.98 -2.52 -13.00
C PRO A 316 16.72 -1.45 -14.07
N ARG A 317 17.77 -0.71 -14.47
CA ARG A 317 17.70 0.24 -15.59
C ARG A 317 17.73 -0.48 -16.93
N ASP A 318 18.40 -1.65 -17.00
CA ASP A 318 18.37 -2.50 -18.19
C ASP A 318 16.99 -3.06 -18.44
N ARG A 319 16.43 -2.80 -19.62
CA ARG A 319 15.07 -3.19 -20.00
C ARG A 319 14.86 -4.70 -19.95
N ALA A 320 15.84 -5.50 -20.35
CA ALA A 320 15.71 -6.95 -20.37
C ALA A 320 15.66 -7.50 -18.92
N ARG A 321 16.51 -7.00 -18.03
CA ARG A 321 16.51 -7.37 -16.60
C ARG A 321 15.22 -6.91 -15.91
N ALA A 322 14.76 -5.67 -16.19
CA ALA A 322 13.49 -5.17 -15.67
C ALA A 322 12.31 -6.04 -16.15
N SER A 323 12.29 -6.43 -17.42
CA SER A 323 11.27 -7.31 -18.00
C SER A 323 11.29 -8.71 -17.38
N ALA A 324 12.49 -9.27 -17.14
CA ALA A 324 12.65 -10.54 -16.44
C ALA A 324 12.11 -10.49 -15.01
N LEU A 325 12.32 -9.38 -14.30
CA LEU A 325 11.78 -9.18 -12.94
C LEU A 325 10.25 -9.11 -12.93
N ILE A 326 9.64 -8.45 -13.93
CA ILE A 326 8.17 -8.41 -14.12
C ILE A 326 7.62 -9.81 -14.37
N LEU A 327 8.26 -10.59 -15.24
CA LEU A 327 7.89 -11.97 -15.54
C LEU A 327 8.00 -12.85 -14.28
N LEU A 328 9.09 -12.73 -13.53
CA LEU A 328 9.26 -13.42 -12.26
C LEU A 328 8.12 -13.09 -11.28
N GLY A 329 7.73 -11.82 -11.15
CA GLY A 329 6.60 -11.42 -10.32
C GLY A 329 5.28 -12.06 -10.73
N GLY A 330 5.02 -12.19 -12.05
CA GLY A 330 3.87 -12.91 -12.57
C GLY A 330 3.90 -14.41 -12.21
N LEU A 331 5.07 -15.06 -12.31
CA LEU A 331 5.25 -16.46 -11.90
C LEU A 331 5.02 -16.65 -10.40
N VAL A 332 5.56 -15.77 -9.57
CA VAL A 332 5.34 -15.79 -8.11
C VAL A 332 3.85 -15.65 -7.78
N ALA A 333 3.13 -14.73 -8.45
CA ALA A 333 1.68 -14.58 -8.27
C ALA A 333 0.93 -15.89 -8.60
N LYS A 334 1.23 -16.50 -9.75
CA LYS A 334 0.63 -17.76 -10.18
C LYS A 334 0.92 -18.89 -9.20
N LEU A 335 2.18 -19.11 -8.90
CA LEU A 335 2.63 -20.23 -8.07
C LEU A 335 2.27 -20.05 -6.59
N GLY A 336 2.15 -18.80 -6.13
CA GLY A 336 1.70 -18.43 -4.79
C GLY A 336 0.18 -18.47 -4.62
N GLY A 337 -0.60 -18.60 -5.70
CA GLY A 337 -2.07 -18.64 -5.63
C GLY A 337 -2.70 -17.26 -5.39
N ALA A 338 -2.05 -16.19 -5.84
CA ALA A 338 -2.64 -14.85 -5.80
C ALA A 338 -3.92 -14.80 -6.65
N THR A 339 -4.94 -14.09 -6.18
CA THR A 339 -6.16 -13.82 -6.96
C THR A 339 -5.98 -12.58 -7.85
N LYS A 340 -5.10 -11.67 -7.44
CA LYS A 340 -4.77 -10.44 -8.18
C LYS A 340 -3.26 -10.20 -8.16
N VAL A 341 -2.73 -9.66 -9.25
CA VAL A 341 -1.36 -9.16 -9.33
C VAL A 341 -1.36 -7.71 -9.81
N VAL A 342 -0.66 -6.84 -9.08
CA VAL A 342 -0.40 -5.47 -9.48
C VAL A 342 0.93 -5.44 -10.20
N THR A 343 0.87 -5.25 -11.52
CA THR A 343 2.05 -5.32 -12.39
C THR A 343 2.88 -4.04 -12.34
N LYS A 344 4.17 -4.22 -12.63
CA LYS A 344 5.15 -3.16 -12.80
C LYS A 344 5.49 -2.96 -14.27
N THR A 345 6.33 -1.97 -14.53
CA THR A 345 6.81 -1.65 -15.88
C THR A 345 8.34 -1.61 -15.92
N TYR A 346 8.93 -1.75 -17.09
CA TYR A 346 10.38 -1.62 -17.27
C TYR A 346 10.87 -0.18 -17.05
N GLU A 347 9.96 0.80 -16.94
CA GLU A 347 10.26 2.21 -16.68
C GLU A 347 10.24 2.59 -15.20
N GLU A 348 10.01 1.65 -14.29
CA GLU A 348 9.96 1.93 -12.83
C GLU A 348 11.22 2.64 -12.29
N ALA A 349 12.39 2.39 -12.90
CA ALA A 349 13.64 3.07 -12.53
C ALA A 349 13.71 4.54 -12.99
N PHE A 350 12.80 4.99 -13.85
CA PHE A 350 12.87 6.30 -14.51
C PHE A 350 11.75 7.27 -14.10
N GLY A 351 10.71 6.77 -13.41
CA GLY A 351 9.61 7.61 -12.93
C GLY A 351 8.23 7.14 -13.35
N ILE A 352 7.38 8.05 -13.84
CA ILE A 352 6.01 7.72 -14.25
C ILE A 352 6.05 6.93 -15.55
N PRO A 353 5.51 5.71 -15.59
CA PRO A 353 5.56 4.89 -16.79
C PRO A 353 4.63 5.40 -17.89
N THR A 354 5.07 5.24 -19.13
CA THR A 354 4.28 5.49 -20.33
C THR A 354 3.15 4.47 -20.51
N ALA A 355 2.21 4.73 -21.41
CA ALA A 355 1.17 3.76 -21.79
C ALA A 355 1.78 2.48 -22.35
N GLU A 356 2.80 2.61 -23.22
CA GLU A 356 3.54 1.51 -23.83
C GLU A 356 4.19 0.61 -22.78
N ALA A 357 4.86 1.21 -21.79
CA ALA A 357 5.48 0.46 -20.71
C ALA A 357 4.44 -0.30 -19.85
N ASN A 358 3.29 0.32 -19.59
CA ASN A 358 2.17 -0.35 -18.91
C ASN A 358 1.63 -1.53 -19.73
N ILE A 359 1.43 -1.35 -21.02
CA ILE A 359 0.96 -2.39 -21.94
C ILE A 359 1.93 -3.58 -21.96
N ASP A 360 3.23 -3.30 -22.06
CA ASP A 360 4.26 -4.35 -22.05
C ASP A 360 4.31 -5.07 -20.70
N GLY A 361 4.20 -4.33 -19.58
CA GLY A 361 4.16 -4.92 -18.23
C GLY A 361 2.97 -5.88 -18.04
N ILE A 362 1.78 -5.49 -18.52
CA ILE A 362 0.57 -6.34 -18.51
C ILE A 362 0.79 -7.59 -19.35
N ARG A 363 1.32 -7.45 -20.57
CA ARG A 363 1.60 -8.57 -21.48
C ARG A 363 2.62 -9.54 -20.90
N LEU A 364 3.71 -9.04 -20.32
CA LEU A 364 4.73 -9.86 -19.64
C LEU A 364 4.15 -10.62 -18.45
N THR A 365 3.35 -9.94 -17.63
CA THR A 365 2.69 -10.58 -16.49
C THR A 365 1.73 -11.67 -16.95
N ARG A 366 0.92 -11.43 -18.00
CA ARG A 366 0.03 -12.46 -18.59
C ARG A 366 0.80 -13.61 -19.20
N CYS A 367 1.95 -13.36 -19.82
CA CYS A 367 2.83 -14.42 -20.31
C CYS A 367 3.26 -15.34 -19.16
N ALA A 368 3.64 -14.78 -18.00
CA ALA A 368 4.01 -15.56 -16.81
C ALA A 368 2.83 -16.38 -16.24
N LEU A 369 1.60 -15.90 -16.41
CA LEU A 369 0.39 -16.61 -15.98
C LEU A 369 -0.05 -17.72 -16.97
N ALA A 370 0.58 -17.83 -18.14
CA ALA A 370 0.20 -18.79 -19.18
C ALA A 370 0.46 -20.24 -18.74
N ARG A 371 -0.27 -21.18 -19.39
CA ARG A 371 -0.20 -22.63 -19.11
C ARG A 371 1.18 -23.26 -19.34
N MET A 372 2.04 -22.61 -20.13
CA MET A 372 3.40 -23.06 -20.37
C MET A 372 4.26 -23.16 -19.08
N PHE A 373 3.82 -22.55 -17.99
CA PHE A 373 4.48 -22.59 -16.70
C PHE A 373 3.79 -23.53 -15.68
N ASP A 374 2.76 -24.28 -16.08
CA ASP A 374 2.05 -25.21 -15.20
C ASP A 374 2.94 -26.41 -14.80
N PHE A 375 4.03 -26.64 -15.53
CA PHE A 375 4.98 -27.75 -15.29
C PHE A 375 6.08 -27.40 -14.28
N ILE A 376 6.09 -26.18 -13.72
CA ILE A 376 7.07 -25.82 -12.72
C ILE A 376 6.77 -26.60 -11.43
N GLU A 377 7.68 -27.50 -11.08
CA GLU A 377 7.63 -28.20 -9.81
C GLU A 377 8.29 -27.37 -8.71
N LEU A 378 7.61 -27.26 -7.58
CA LEU A 378 8.08 -26.54 -6.41
C LEU A 378 8.49 -27.54 -5.32
N ASP A 379 9.54 -27.21 -4.57
CA ASP A 379 9.84 -27.90 -3.32
C ASP A 379 8.74 -27.60 -2.28
N LYS A 380 7.78 -28.53 -2.21
CA LYS A 380 6.63 -28.43 -1.32
C LYS A 380 7.03 -28.43 0.16
N SER A 381 8.12 -29.12 0.50
CA SER A 381 8.62 -29.22 1.88
C SER A 381 9.21 -27.87 2.32
N ALA A 382 10.07 -27.29 1.49
CA ALA A 382 10.68 -26.00 1.78
C ALA A 382 9.63 -24.87 1.87
N ILE A 383 8.62 -24.90 0.98
CA ILE A 383 7.50 -23.94 1.05
C ILE A 383 6.68 -24.13 2.34
N ALA A 384 6.35 -25.37 2.71
CA ALA A 384 5.57 -25.65 3.91
C ALA A 384 6.33 -25.25 5.18
N GLU A 385 7.65 -25.44 5.21
CA GLU A 385 8.49 -24.97 6.32
C GLU A 385 8.49 -23.45 6.44
N GLU A 386 8.68 -22.74 5.33
CA GLU A 386 8.67 -21.28 5.34
C GLU A 386 7.28 -20.72 5.70
N MET A 387 6.19 -21.32 5.19
CA MET A 387 4.81 -20.99 5.61
C MET A 387 4.63 -21.15 7.12
N HIS A 388 5.08 -22.31 7.68
CA HIS A 388 4.99 -22.56 9.12
C HIS A 388 5.62 -21.44 9.94
N TRP A 389 6.81 -20.98 9.54
CA TRP A 389 7.50 -19.90 10.25
C TRP A 389 6.84 -18.55 10.08
N ILE A 390 6.39 -18.20 8.86
CA ILE A 390 5.64 -16.96 8.61
C ILE A 390 4.35 -16.94 9.45
N GLU A 391 3.56 -18.01 9.42
CA GLU A 391 2.30 -18.12 10.18
C GLU A 391 2.52 -18.05 11.69
N ARG A 392 3.58 -18.68 12.19
CA ARG A 392 3.97 -18.62 13.59
C ARG A 392 4.39 -17.22 14.02
N GLU A 393 5.25 -16.56 13.25
CA GLU A 393 5.68 -15.19 13.52
C GLU A 393 4.49 -14.23 13.51
N VAL A 394 3.57 -14.36 12.53
CA VAL A 394 2.33 -13.57 12.49
C VAL A 394 1.50 -13.82 13.74
N ALA A 395 1.33 -15.07 14.16
CA ALA A 395 0.57 -15.39 15.36
C ALA A 395 1.21 -14.79 16.62
N GLU A 396 2.52 -14.92 16.78
CA GLU A 396 3.23 -14.35 17.93
C GLU A 396 3.11 -12.80 17.96
N LEU A 397 3.03 -12.14 16.79
CA LEU A 397 2.85 -10.68 16.70
C LEU A 397 1.43 -10.22 17.04
N ILE A 398 0.40 -10.92 16.56
CA ILE A 398 -0.98 -10.38 16.60
C ILE A 398 -1.91 -11.06 17.60
N ASP A 399 -1.65 -12.31 18.03
CA ASP A 399 -2.50 -12.99 19.04
C ASP A 399 -2.62 -12.18 20.34
N PRO A 400 -1.54 -11.51 20.83
CA PRO A 400 -1.65 -10.67 22.03
C PRO A 400 -2.54 -9.43 21.86
N ILE A 401 -2.89 -9.06 20.61
CA ILE A 401 -3.60 -7.83 20.26
C ILE A 401 -5.06 -8.09 19.91
N VAL A 402 -5.32 -9.14 19.11
CA VAL A 402 -6.66 -9.37 18.53
C VAL A 402 -7.76 -9.67 19.53
N GLY A 403 -7.40 -10.14 20.73
CA GLY A 403 -8.32 -10.41 21.84
C GLY A 403 -8.79 -9.17 22.60
N ALA A 404 -8.18 -8.01 22.35
CA ALA A 404 -8.51 -6.78 23.06
C ALA A 404 -9.91 -6.27 22.69
N THR A 405 -10.64 -5.76 23.68
CA THR A 405 -11.94 -5.12 23.48
C THR A 405 -11.79 -3.86 22.62
N ASP A 406 -10.78 -3.05 22.90
CA ASP A 406 -10.34 -1.93 22.04
C ASP A 406 -9.16 -2.37 21.20
N LEU A 407 -9.44 -2.92 20.02
CA LEU A 407 -8.41 -3.36 19.07
C LEU A 407 -7.50 -2.22 18.64
N HIS A 408 -8.06 -1.01 18.43
CA HIS A 408 -7.30 0.13 17.92
C HIS A 408 -6.35 0.69 18.97
N GLY A 409 -6.81 0.82 20.20
CA GLY A 409 -5.97 1.18 21.34
C GLY A 409 -4.84 0.17 21.55
N ALA A 410 -5.16 -1.14 21.46
CA ALA A 410 -4.15 -2.18 21.58
C ALA A 410 -3.10 -2.18 20.45
N ILE A 411 -3.49 -1.86 19.22
CA ILE A 411 -2.54 -1.66 18.10
C ILE A 411 -1.61 -0.48 18.39
N ILE A 412 -2.16 0.67 18.79
CA ILE A 412 -1.39 1.87 19.10
C ILE A 412 -0.42 1.61 20.24
N GLU A 413 -0.89 0.98 21.30
CA GLU A 413 -0.06 0.59 22.45
C GLU A 413 1.07 -0.35 22.05
N ALA A 414 0.78 -1.36 21.21
CA ALA A 414 1.78 -2.30 20.72
C ALA A 414 2.93 -1.61 19.96
N PHE A 415 2.62 -0.59 19.13
CA PHE A 415 3.66 0.24 18.49
C PHE A 415 4.40 1.12 19.48
N ASN A 416 3.71 1.72 20.44
CA ASN A 416 4.33 2.56 21.48
C ASN A 416 5.29 1.77 22.38
N GLU A 417 5.01 0.51 22.65
CA GLU A 417 5.84 -0.39 23.45
C GLU A 417 6.92 -1.12 22.65
N GLY A 418 6.81 -1.15 21.31
CA GLY A 418 7.71 -1.86 20.42
C GLY A 418 7.36 -3.35 20.26
N ARG A 419 6.18 -3.79 20.74
CA ARG A 419 5.64 -5.14 20.47
C ARG A 419 5.22 -5.31 19.01
N LEU A 420 4.96 -4.20 18.32
CA LEU A 420 4.93 -4.07 16.87
C LEU A 420 5.89 -2.97 16.46
N ASP A 421 6.61 -3.16 15.37
CA ASP A 421 7.47 -2.14 14.79
C ASP A 421 7.58 -2.34 13.27
N VAL A 422 7.91 -1.26 12.55
CA VAL A 422 8.12 -1.29 11.10
C VAL A 422 9.58 -0.96 10.82
N PRO A 423 10.37 -1.92 10.37
CA PRO A 423 11.76 -1.69 10.00
C PRO A 423 11.91 -0.52 9.02
N PHE A 424 12.92 0.32 9.21
CA PHE A 424 13.25 1.46 8.34
C PHE A 424 12.15 2.52 8.18
N SER A 425 11.16 2.54 9.06
CA SER A 425 10.07 3.52 9.02
C SER A 425 10.59 4.95 9.21
N PRO A 426 10.13 5.93 8.41
CA PRO A 426 10.41 7.35 8.63
C PRO A 426 9.63 7.93 9.81
N SER A 427 8.58 7.25 10.28
CA SER A 427 7.66 7.75 11.29
C SER A 427 8.33 7.95 12.65
N ILE A 428 7.94 9.03 13.35
CA ILE A 428 8.35 9.26 14.75
C ILE A 428 7.54 8.40 15.73
N TYR A 429 6.51 7.72 15.26
CA TYR A 429 5.62 6.86 16.06
C TYR A 429 6.01 5.38 15.99
N THR A 430 7.19 5.05 15.46
CA THR A 430 7.80 3.73 15.51
C THR A 430 9.02 3.75 16.41
N ARG A 431 9.34 2.62 17.04
CA ARG A 431 10.52 2.50 17.92
C ARG A 431 11.83 2.45 17.15
N LYS A 432 11.79 1.98 15.89
CA LYS A 432 12.98 1.80 15.04
C LYS A 432 14.01 0.84 15.63
N GLU A 433 13.55 -0.11 16.40
CA GLU A 433 14.39 -1.09 17.10
C GLU A 433 14.44 -2.41 16.33
N VAL A 434 13.46 -2.64 15.45
CA VAL A 434 13.44 -3.83 14.59
C VAL A 434 14.26 -3.55 13.33
N MET A 435 15.20 -4.46 13.07
CA MET A 435 16.02 -4.44 11.87
C MET A 435 15.87 -5.76 11.13
N SER A 436 15.96 -5.71 9.81
CA SER A 436 15.88 -6.87 8.93
C SER A 436 16.93 -6.81 7.84
N VAL A 437 17.29 -7.99 7.34
CA VAL A 437 18.32 -8.16 6.31
C VAL A 437 18.00 -9.43 5.53
N ARG A 438 18.64 -9.66 4.39
CA ARG A 438 18.51 -10.91 3.64
C ARG A 438 19.47 -11.96 4.15
N ASP A 439 18.98 -13.20 4.25
CA ASP A 439 19.82 -14.36 4.48
C ASP A 439 20.63 -14.71 3.21
N PRO A 440 21.56 -15.67 3.27
CA PRO A 440 22.37 -16.06 2.10
C PRO A 440 21.56 -16.57 0.91
N GLN A 441 20.30 -16.96 1.10
CA GLN A 441 19.36 -17.36 0.05
C GLN A 441 18.54 -16.19 -0.48
N GLY A 442 18.70 -14.99 0.09
CA GLY A 442 17.99 -13.78 -0.30
C GLY A 442 16.62 -13.60 0.36
N ALA A 443 16.21 -14.49 1.27
CA ALA A 443 14.98 -14.33 2.05
C ALA A 443 15.16 -13.30 3.17
N ILE A 444 14.12 -12.56 3.49
CA ILE A 444 14.17 -11.49 4.49
C ILE A 444 13.98 -12.08 5.88
N ARG A 445 14.89 -11.76 6.81
CA ARG A 445 14.90 -12.23 8.19
C ARG A 445 15.06 -11.08 9.18
N TYR A 446 14.63 -11.30 10.42
CA TYR A 446 14.87 -10.34 11.50
C TYR A 446 16.32 -10.40 11.97
N LEU A 447 17.02 -9.30 11.85
CA LEU A 447 18.37 -9.11 12.39
C LEU A 447 18.32 -8.69 13.87
N SER A 448 17.40 -7.79 14.22
CA SER A 448 17.11 -7.34 15.58
C SER A 448 15.60 -7.30 15.79
N CYS A 449 15.14 -7.96 16.86
CA CYS A 449 13.71 -8.09 17.16
C CYS A 449 13.43 -8.30 18.66
N ASP A 450 14.25 -7.74 19.54
CA ASP A 450 14.23 -8.05 20.97
C ASP A 450 12.92 -7.72 21.68
N LYS A 451 12.24 -6.65 21.26
CA LYS A 451 10.95 -6.24 21.84
C LYS A 451 9.73 -6.89 21.21
N LEU A 452 9.88 -7.48 20.02
CA LEU A 452 8.79 -8.23 19.43
C LEU A 452 8.43 -9.41 20.34
N PRO A 453 7.15 -9.81 20.40
CA PRO A 453 6.69 -10.88 21.30
C PRO A 453 7.09 -12.28 20.82
N PHE A 454 8.23 -12.41 20.16
CA PHE A 454 8.71 -13.66 19.62
C PHE A 454 9.20 -14.61 20.70
N SER A 455 8.83 -15.88 20.58
CA SER A 455 9.39 -16.96 21.38
C SER A 455 10.88 -17.15 21.09
N GLU A 456 11.59 -17.77 22.03
CA GLU A 456 13.03 -18.07 21.83
C GLU A 456 13.27 -18.98 20.60
N ASN A 457 12.34 -19.88 20.28
CA ASN A 457 12.43 -20.70 19.08
C ASN A 457 12.39 -19.84 17.80
N THR A 458 11.50 -18.85 17.72
CA THR A 458 11.40 -17.94 16.59
C THR A 458 12.65 -17.08 16.46
N ARG A 459 13.15 -16.53 17.58
CA ARG A 459 14.41 -15.76 17.59
C ARG A 459 15.60 -16.60 17.15
N ARG A 460 15.72 -17.83 17.67
CA ARG A 460 16.79 -18.77 17.29
C ARG A 460 16.73 -19.08 15.80
N ARG A 461 15.54 -19.39 15.24
CA ARG A 461 15.37 -19.66 13.81
C ARG A 461 15.89 -18.51 12.94
N ASN A 462 15.56 -17.26 13.26
CA ASN A 462 16.04 -16.09 12.51
C ASN A 462 17.58 -15.98 12.59
N ARG A 463 18.18 -16.18 13.77
CA ARG A 463 19.64 -16.17 13.95
C ARG A 463 20.33 -17.27 13.12
N GLU A 464 19.80 -18.49 13.18
CA GLU A 464 20.36 -19.64 12.43
C GLU A 464 20.32 -19.41 10.91
N MET A 465 19.25 -18.79 10.38
CA MET A 465 19.14 -18.48 8.95
C MET A 465 20.11 -17.40 8.50
N LEU A 466 20.44 -16.46 9.37
CA LEU A 466 21.39 -15.37 9.07
C LEU A 466 22.85 -15.80 9.12
N ARG A 467 23.16 -16.98 9.69
CA ARG A 467 24.53 -17.45 9.95
C ARG A 467 25.37 -16.37 10.65
N GLU A 468 25.91 -16.63 11.80
CA GLU A 468 26.63 -15.75 12.73
C GLU A 468 27.01 -14.36 12.18
N THR A 469 26.42 -13.33 12.76
CA THR A 469 26.44 -11.95 12.27
C THR A 469 27.82 -11.33 12.27
N ALA A 470 28.19 -10.75 11.18
CA ALA A 470 29.35 -9.91 10.93
C ALA A 470 29.40 -8.67 11.85
N ALA A 471 30.54 -8.03 11.94
CA ALA A 471 30.75 -6.78 12.69
C ALA A 471 29.77 -5.65 12.28
N PRO A 472 29.48 -4.63 13.12
CA PRO A 472 28.50 -3.58 12.82
C PRO A 472 28.66 -2.88 11.46
N GLN A 473 29.89 -2.74 10.99
CA GLN A 473 30.18 -2.14 9.68
C GLN A 473 29.80 -3.07 8.51
N GLU A 474 29.92 -4.38 8.69
CA GLU A 474 29.49 -5.39 7.73
C GLU A 474 27.96 -5.47 7.70
N GLN A 475 27.29 -5.35 8.84
CA GLN A 475 25.82 -5.31 8.91
C GLN A 475 25.23 -4.15 8.09
N PHE A 476 25.85 -2.96 8.11
CA PHE A 476 25.40 -1.83 7.30
C PHE A 476 25.56 -2.09 5.80
N ARG A 477 26.68 -2.69 5.39
CA ARG A 477 26.90 -3.13 4.00
C ARG A 477 25.88 -4.16 3.56
N ASP A 478 25.55 -5.12 4.44
CA ASP A 478 24.57 -6.16 4.18
C ASP A 478 23.15 -5.59 4.01
N ILE A 479 22.78 -4.59 4.80
CA ILE A 479 21.50 -3.88 4.64
C ILE A 479 21.45 -3.16 3.29
N LEU A 480 22.49 -2.39 2.93
CA LEU A 480 22.54 -1.70 1.63
C LEU A 480 22.48 -2.70 0.47
N SER A 481 23.28 -3.76 0.54
CA SER A 481 23.28 -4.81 -0.48
C SER A 481 21.92 -5.52 -0.57
N SER A 482 21.23 -5.67 0.55
CA SER A 482 19.89 -6.25 0.63
C SER A 482 18.82 -5.37 -0.03
N ILE A 483 18.94 -4.03 0.07
CA ILE A 483 18.04 -3.07 -0.59
C ILE A 483 18.17 -3.16 -2.11
N TYR A 484 19.39 -3.22 -2.61
CA TYR A 484 19.70 -3.30 -4.05
C TYR A 484 19.78 -4.74 -4.59
N PHE A 485 19.21 -5.71 -3.89
CA PHE A 485 19.34 -7.14 -4.18
C PHE A 485 18.96 -7.53 -5.62
N LEU A 486 17.88 -6.94 -6.16
CA LEU A 486 17.42 -7.17 -7.53
C LEU A 486 17.68 -5.98 -8.47
N GLY A 487 18.06 -4.82 -7.92
CA GLY A 487 18.38 -3.62 -8.68
C GLY A 487 19.81 -3.61 -9.22
N ASP A 488 20.13 -2.57 -9.96
CA ASP A 488 21.51 -2.28 -10.32
C ASP A 488 22.23 -1.72 -9.09
N LYS A 489 23.35 -2.32 -8.72
CA LYS A 489 24.27 -1.66 -7.81
C LYS A 489 24.73 -0.39 -8.52
N SER A 490 24.57 0.77 -7.91
CA SER A 490 25.14 1.99 -8.47
C SER A 490 26.65 1.77 -8.56
N ASP A 491 27.23 1.88 -9.76
CA ASP A 491 28.69 1.82 -9.97
C ASP A 491 29.43 2.94 -9.20
N GLU A 492 28.69 3.87 -8.59
CA GLU A 492 29.18 4.99 -7.79
C GLU A 492 29.60 4.62 -6.36
N TYR A 493 29.35 3.39 -5.90
CA TYR A 493 29.78 2.89 -4.59
C TYR A 493 30.72 1.69 -4.72
N GLN A 494 31.70 1.76 -5.59
CA GLN A 494 32.93 0.99 -5.43
C GLN A 494 33.86 1.75 -4.48
N PRO A 495 34.23 1.21 -3.31
CA PRO A 495 35.17 1.87 -2.40
C PRO A 495 36.56 1.97 -2.99
#